data_a558651343bd376ca987ee099f5c6a90
#
_entry.id   a558651343bd376ca987ee099f5c6a90
#
_cell.length_a   1.000
_cell.length_b   1.000
_cell.length_c   1.000
_cell.angle_alpha   90.00
_cell.angle_beta   90.00
_cell.angle_gamma   90.00
#
_symmetry.space_group_name_H-M   'P 1'
#
loop_
_entity.id
_entity.type
_entity.pdbx_description
1 polymer ?
#
loop_
_entity_poly.entity_id
_entity_poly.type
_entity_poly.pdbx_seq_one_letter_code
_entity_poly.pdbx_strand_id
1 'polypeptide(L)'
;VRRPLPGPTDSALRVEIITLAPLTIIAKRRVGACPIRDLGPTFGAVWSWAASNGHTTRVRGIYGLPLDDDHYDAGFDFGPDLAAPDGMHLVRIDRCECAQIRMHGPYENLEPALDFLYGGWLPQSGREPADVPLIHRFYNDPDNTPESDLVTDLLLPLRV
;
A
#
# COMPACT_ATOMS: atom_id res chain seq x y z
N VAL A 1 -25.48 -28.15 -12.07
CA VAL A 1 -25.60 -26.85 -11.44
C VAL A 1 -24.40 -26.01 -11.81
N ARG A 2 -24.68 -24.87 -12.32
CA ARG A 2 -23.62 -23.96 -12.67
C ARG A 2 -23.08 -23.25 -11.43
N ARG A 3 -21.80 -23.39 -11.20
CA ARG A 3 -21.13 -22.63 -10.18
C ARG A 3 -21.06 -21.16 -10.62
N PRO A 4 -21.28 -20.20 -9.72
CA PRO A 4 -21.04 -18.81 -10.05
C PRO A 4 -19.62 -18.63 -10.60
N LEU A 5 -19.47 -17.79 -11.60
CA LEU A 5 -18.15 -17.47 -12.09
C LEU A 5 -17.37 -16.79 -10.96
N PRO A 6 -16.12 -17.19 -10.73
CA PRO A 6 -15.32 -16.48 -9.78
C PRO A 6 -15.19 -15.04 -10.23
N GLY A 7 -15.24 -14.12 -9.29
CA GLY A 7 -14.92 -12.73 -9.57
C GLY A 7 -13.47 -12.61 -10.05
N PRO A 8 -13.10 -11.51 -10.70
CA PRO A 8 -11.72 -11.30 -11.10
C PRO A 8 -10.75 -11.47 -9.95
N THR A 9 -11.20 -11.19 -8.74
CA THR A 9 -10.39 -11.29 -7.53
C THR A 9 -10.03 -12.72 -7.17
N ASP A 10 -10.91 -13.69 -7.45
CA ASP A 10 -10.66 -15.08 -7.06
C ASP A 10 -9.77 -15.84 -8.06
N SER A 11 -10.01 -15.63 -9.35
CA SER A 11 -9.32 -16.38 -10.41
C SER A 11 -8.04 -15.70 -10.85
N ALA A 12 -7.95 -14.39 -10.70
CA ALA A 12 -6.81 -13.59 -11.15
C ALA A 12 -5.78 -13.32 -10.06
N LEU A 13 -6.12 -13.59 -8.80
CA LEU A 13 -5.23 -13.27 -7.69
C LEU A 13 -4.09 -14.28 -7.61
N ARG A 14 -2.89 -13.73 -7.51
CA ARG A 14 -1.67 -14.49 -7.29
C ARG A 14 -0.93 -13.91 -6.11
N VAL A 15 -0.49 -14.80 -5.22
CA VAL A 15 0.41 -14.41 -4.14
C VAL A 15 1.82 -14.81 -4.54
N GLU A 16 2.71 -13.85 -4.54
CA GLU A 16 4.14 -14.07 -4.75
C GLU A 16 4.89 -13.69 -3.50
N ILE A 17 5.89 -14.49 -3.13
CA ILE A 17 6.81 -14.12 -2.06
C ILE A 17 7.92 -13.29 -2.69
N ILE A 18 8.05 -12.06 -2.25
CA ILE A 18 9.07 -11.14 -2.73
C ILE A 18 9.96 -10.69 -1.58
N THR A 19 11.15 -10.23 -1.91
CA THR A 19 11.97 -9.49 -0.95
C THR A 19 11.77 -8.01 -1.19
N LEU A 20 11.26 -7.32 -0.17
CA LEU A 20 11.08 -5.88 -0.19
C LEU A 20 12.36 -5.22 0.28
N ALA A 21 12.93 -4.34 -0.54
CA ALA A 21 14.06 -3.52 -0.13
C ALA A 21 13.62 -2.53 0.98
N PRO A 22 14.54 -2.05 1.81
CA PRO A 22 14.17 -1.11 2.87
C PRO A 22 13.44 0.11 2.34
N LEU A 23 12.40 0.53 3.07
CA LEU A 23 11.63 1.72 2.77
C LEU A 23 11.86 2.79 3.83
N THR A 24 11.92 4.04 3.38
CA THR A 24 11.95 5.22 4.26
C THR A 24 10.88 6.17 3.75
N ILE A 25 9.74 6.16 4.42
CA ILE A 25 8.55 6.86 3.97
C ILE A 25 8.32 8.08 4.85
N ILE A 26 8.09 9.23 4.21
CA ILE A 26 7.56 10.41 4.92
C ILE A 26 6.06 10.40 4.68
N ALA A 27 5.31 10.30 5.76
CA ALA A 27 3.87 10.09 5.72
C ALA A 27 3.12 11.11 6.57
N LYS A 28 1.89 11.37 6.14
CA LYS A 28 0.90 12.09 6.92
C LYS A 28 -0.18 11.12 7.35
N ARG A 29 -0.57 11.20 8.63
CA ARG A 29 -1.62 10.34 9.17
C ARG A 29 -2.99 10.93 8.92
N ARG A 30 -3.84 10.15 8.30
CA ARG A 30 -5.27 10.41 8.21
C ARG A 30 -5.95 9.70 9.37
N VAL A 31 -6.67 10.47 10.19
CA VAL A 31 -7.48 9.95 11.29
C VAL A 31 -8.93 9.91 10.85
N GLY A 32 -9.63 8.85 11.23
CA GLY A 32 -11.00 8.56 10.82
C GLY A 32 -11.06 7.60 9.64
N ALA A 33 -12.15 6.86 9.56
CA ALA A 33 -12.38 5.93 8.46
C ALA A 33 -12.41 6.68 7.14
N CYS A 34 -11.65 6.19 6.16
CA CYS A 34 -11.51 6.88 4.88
C CYS A 34 -11.27 5.87 3.76
N PRO A 35 -12.13 5.84 2.73
CA PRO A 35 -11.83 5.04 1.54
C PRO A 35 -10.53 5.48 0.90
N ILE A 36 -9.80 4.53 0.31
CA ILE A 36 -8.50 4.84 -0.32
C ILE A 36 -8.62 5.95 -1.37
N ARG A 37 -9.69 5.94 -2.16
CA ARG A 37 -9.90 6.98 -3.19
C ARG A 37 -10.05 8.39 -2.62
N ASP A 38 -10.34 8.52 -1.32
CA ASP A 38 -10.51 9.82 -0.66
C ASP A 38 -9.24 10.28 0.06
N LEU A 39 -8.14 9.54 -0.07
CA LEU A 39 -6.85 9.88 0.52
C LEU A 39 -6.05 10.91 -0.29
N GLY A 40 -6.57 11.35 -1.42
CA GLY A 40 -5.89 12.34 -2.26
C GLY A 40 -5.38 13.57 -1.52
N PRO A 41 -6.20 14.23 -0.70
CA PRO A 41 -5.72 15.39 0.07
C PRO A 41 -4.59 15.05 1.04
N THR A 42 -4.60 13.86 1.63
CA THR A 42 -3.54 13.44 2.55
C THR A 42 -2.22 13.21 1.82
N PHE A 43 -2.24 12.50 0.70
CA PHE A 43 -1.08 12.37 -0.18
C PHE A 43 -0.63 13.73 -0.70
N GLY A 44 -1.59 14.56 -1.10
CA GLY A 44 -1.33 15.89 -1.64
C GLY A 44 -0.61 16.81 -0.66
N ALA A 45 -0.88 16.69 0.63
CA ALA A 45 -0.18 17.47 1.64
C ALA A 45 1.31 17.12 1.69
N VAL A 46 1.65 15.82 1.60
CA VAL A 46 3.05 15.40 1.55
C VAL A 46 3.71 15.85 0.26
N TRP A 47 3.03 15.69 -0.85
CA TRP A 47 3.53 16.13 -2.16
C TRP A 47 3.78 17.63 -2.21
N SER A 48 2.86 18.43 -1.67
CA SER A 48 2.99 19.90 -1.64
C SER A 48 4.20 20.33 -0.82
N TRP A 49 4.43 19.68 0.33
CA TRP A 49 5.63 19.92 1.11
C TRP A 49 6.88 19.60 0.29
N ALA A 50 6.91 18.44 -0.36
CA ALA A 50 8.04 18.01 -1.17
C ALA A 50 8.29 19.00 -2.32
N ALA A 51 7.24 19.42 -3.01
CA ALA A 51 7.36 20.38 -4.12
C ALA A 51 7.91 21.73 -3.64
N SER A 52 7.44 22.20 -2.50
CA SER A 52 7.89 23.49 -1.95
C SER A 52 9.37 23.47 -1.49
N ASN A 53 9.92 22.28 -1.28
CA ASN A 53 11.30 22.11 -0.80
C ASN A 53 12.22 21.45 -1.82
N GLY A 54 11.76 21.25 -3.05
CA GLY A 54 12.60 20.71 -4.12
C GLY A 54 12.85 19.20 -4.01
N HIS A 55 11.97 18.44 -3.36
CA HIS A 55 12.19 17.02 -3.09
C HIS A 55 11.46 16.08 -4.05
N THR A 56 10.65 16.58 -4.96
CA THR A 56 9.81 15.73 -5.83
C THR A 56 10.62 14.79 -6.72
N THR A 57 11.83 15.17 -7.10
CA THR A 57 12.70 14.32 -7.91
C THR A 57 13.30 13.14 -7.14
N ARG A 58 13.18 13.15 -5.80
CA ARG A 58 13.70 12.09 -4.95
C ARG A 58 12.70 10.97 -4.72
N VAL A 59 11.46 11.10 -5.19
CA VAL A 59 10.41 10.11 -4.96
C VAL A 59 10.79 8.79 -5.62
N ARG A 60 10.82 7.72 -4.81
CA ARG A 60 11.12 6.36 -5.24
C ARG A 60 9.86 5.47 -5.26
N GLY A 61 8.78 5.91 -4.67
CA GLY A 61 7.53 5.18 -4.67
C GLY A 61 6.46 5.85 -3.81
N ILE A 62 5.23 5.40 -4.00
CA ILE A 62 4.03 5.89 -3.32
C ILE A 62 3.51 4.76 -2.44
N TYR A 63 3.34 5.05 -1.16
CA TYR A 63 3.00 4.03 -0.18
C TYR A 63 1.87 4.46 0.74
N GLY A 64 1.09 3.49 1.16
CA GLY A 64 0.09 3.67 2.19
C GLY A 64 0.19 2.55 3.22
N LEU A 65 -0.08 2.90 4.47
CA LEU A 65 -0.03 1.97 5.58
C LEU A 65 -1.37 2.01 6.30
N PRO A 66 -2.25 1.05 6.03
CA PRO A 66 -3.50 0.93 6.79
C PRO A 66 -3.19 0.36 8.17
N LEU A 67 -3.21 1.22 9.18
CA LEU A 67 -2.83 0.83 10.54
C LEU A 67 -3.98 0.14 11.27
N ASP A 68 -5.18 0.69 11.14
CA ASP A 68 -6.42 0.14 11.66
C ASP A 68 -7.60 0.81 10.92
N ASP A 69 -8.83 0.59 11.39
CA ASP A 69 -10.02 1.13 10.73
C ASP A 69 -10.09 2.66 10.74
N ASP A 70 -9.36 3.30 11.65
CA ASP A 70 -9.42 4.75 11.87
C ASP A 70 -8.12 5.47 11.58
N HIS A 71 -7.04 4.78 11.18
CA HIS A 71 -5.74 5.40 10.97
C HIS A 71 -5.09 4.87 9.69
N TYR A 72 -4.67 5.79 8.85
CA TYR A 72 -3.98 5.48 7.62
C TYR A 72 -2.81 6.44 7.43
N ASP A 73 -1.63 5.90 7.19
CA ASP A 73 -0.45 6.70 6.86
C ASP A 73 -0.25 6.72 5.35
N ALA A 74 -0.28 7.91 4.78
CA ALA A 74 -0.13 8.12 3.35
C ALA A 74 1.14 8.92 3.06
N GLY A 75 1.98 8.43 2.18
CA GLY A 75 3.23 9.11 1.90
C GLY A 75 4.03 8.56 0.75
N PHE A 76 5.29 8.97 0.73
CA PHE A 76 6.22 8.64 -0.34
C PHE A 76 7.56 8.24 0.25
N ASP A 77 8.25 7.35 -0.44
CA ASP A 77 9.65 7.06 -0.15
C ASP A 77 10.52 8.06 -0.90
N PHE A 78 11.19 8.92 -0.16
CA PHE A 78 12.14 9.91 -0.71
C PHE A 78 13.59 9.47 -0.54
N GLY A 79 13.83 8.24 -0.09
CA GLY A 79 15.16 7.80 0.30
C GLY A 79 15.48 8.15 1.75
N PRO A 80 16.64 7.71 2.25
CA PRO A 80 16.93 7.75 3.68
C PRO A 80 17.40 9.12 4.22
N ASP A 81 17.61 10.11 3.35
CA ASP A 81 18.34 11.32 3.71
C ASP A 81 17.46 12.49 4.19
N LEU A 82 16.15 12.41 4.01
CA LEU A 82 15.24 13.49 4.37
C LEU A 82 14.64 13.28 5.76
N ALA A 83 14.48 14.38 6.48
CA ALA A 83 13.75 14.40 7.74
C ALA A 83 12.28 14.73 7.46
N ALA A 84 11.38 14.17 8.25
CA ALA A 84 9.96 14.52 8.19
C ALA A 84 9.73 15.89 8.81
N PRO A 85 8.93 16.77 8.16
CA PRO A 85 8.57 18.04 8.74
C PRO A 85 7.53 17.88 9.85
N ASP A 86 7.27 18.95 10.57
CA ASP A 86 6.21 18.97 11.58
C ASP A 86 4.86 18.59 10.95
N GLY A 87 4.09 17.80 11.65
CA GLY A 87 2.80 17.29 11.16
C GLY A 87 2.88 16.06 10.28
N MET A 88 4.09 15.62 9.97
CA MET A 88 4.37 14.37 9.27
C MET A 88 5.35 13.55 10.08
N HIS A 89 5.53 12.29 9.71
CA HIS A 89 6.47 11.42 10.42
C HIS A 89 7.18 10.49 9.45
N LEU A 90 8.33 10.03 9.92
CA LEU A 90 9.18 9.11 9.18
C LEU A 90 8.81 7.68 9.56
N VAL A 91 8.55 6.86 8.55
CA VAL A 91 8.31 5.42 8.74
C VAL A 91 9.44 4.67 8.07
N ARG A 92 10.15 3.87 8.83
CA ARG A 92 11.21 3.01 8.32
C ARG A 92 10.76 1.57 8.36
N ILE A 93 10.88 0.88 7.24
CA ILE A 93 10.60 -0.54 7.14
C ILE A 93 11.88 -1.20 6.66
N ASP A 94 12.39 -2.11 7.49
CA ASP A 94 13.61 -2.84 7.15
C ASP A 94 13.33 -3.84 6.04
N ARG A 95 14.37 -4.26 5.36
CA ARG A 95 14.29 -5.32 4.36
C ARG A 95 13.55 -6.53 4.94
N CYS A 96 12.56 -7.03 4.20
CA CYS A 96 11.76 -8.15 4.66
C CYS A 96 11.20 -8.93 3.47
N GLU A 97 10.80 -10.18 3.75
CA GLU A 97 9.96 -10.92 2.81
C GLU A 97 8.52 -10.47 2.96
N CYS A 98 7.84 -10.37 1.84
CA CYS A 98 6.42 -10.03 1.79
C CYS A 98 5.66 -11.00 0.91
N ALA A 99 4.42 -11.27 1.29
CA ALA A 99 3.44 -11.83 0.38
C ALA A 99 2.85 -10.69 -0.43
N GLN A 100 2.98 -10.75 -1.74
CA GLN A 100 2.52 -9.69 -2.65
C GLN A 100 1.33 -10.17 -3.47
N ILE A 101 0.28 -9.35 -3.50
CA ILE A 101 -0.79 -9.46 -4.49
C ILE A 101 -0.79 -8.17 -5.30
N ARG A 102 -0.62 -8.29 -6.61
CA ARG A 102 -0.74 -7.15 -7.52
C ARG A 102 -2.16 -7.06 -8.03
N MET A 103 -2.80 -5.95 -7.73
CA MET A 103 -4.17 -5.68 -8.14
C MET A 103 -4.22 -4.73 -9.32
N HIS A 104 -5.06 -5.05 -10.30
CA HIS A 104 -5.38 -4.18 -11.40
C HIS A 104 -6.82 -3.74 -11.27
N GLY A 105 -7.08 -2.44 -11.46
CA GLY A 105 -8.41 -1.89 -11.42
C GLY A 105 -8.72 -1.05 -10.20
N PRO A 106 -10.00 -0.79 -9.93
CA PRO A 106 -10.43 0.13 -8.86
C PRO A 106 -9.96 -0.31 -7.49
N TYR A 107 -9.77 0.66 -6.59
CA TYR A 107 -9.35 0.38 -5.21
C TYR A 107 -10.36 -0.46 -4.42
N GLU A 108 -11.61 -0.48 -4.83
CA GLU A 108 -12.64 -1.35 -4.24
C GLU A 108 -12.26 -2.82 -4.32
N ASN A 109 -11.44 -3.20 -5.28
CA ASN A 109 -10.96 -4.58 -5.44
C ASN A 109 -9.90 -4.98 -4.40
N LEU A 110 -9.38 -4.04 -3.65
CA LEU A 110 -8.37 -4.33 -2.61
C LEU A 110 -8.96 -5.09 -1.43
N GLU A 111 -10.20 -4.81 -1.07
CA GLU A 111 -10.84 -5.48 0.07
C GLU A 111 -11.02 -6.99 -0.18
N PRO A 112 -11.60 -7.43 -1.31
CA PRO A 112 -11.65 -8.87 -1.63
C PRO A 112 -10.26 -9.50 -1.72
N ALA A 113 -9.27 -8.78 -2.23
CA ALA A 113 -7.90 -9.29 -2.31
C ALA A 113 -7.30 -9.48 -0.91
N LEU A 114 -7.56 -8.55 -0.01
CA LEU A 114 -7.13 -8.65 1.38
C LEU A 114 -7.78 -9.84 2.07
N ASP A 115 -9.08 -10.04 1.87
CA ASP A 115 -9.81 -11.18 2.42
C ASP A 115 -9.23 -12.50 1.90
N PHE A 116 -8.87 -12.56 0.63
CA PHE A 116 -8.21 -13.73 0.06
C PHE A 116 -6.83 -13.96 0.69
N LEU A 117 -6.06 -12.90 0.87
CA LEU A 117 -4.72 -12.98 1.44
C LEU A 117 -4.76 -13.57 2.86
N TYR A 118 -5.63 -13.05 3.72
CA TYR A 118 -5.71 -13.49 5.11
C TYR A 118 -6.54 -14.76 5.30
N GLY A 119 -7.60 -14.94 4.53
CA GLY A 119 -8.52 -16.07 4.69
C GLY A 119 -8.21 -17.26 3.80
N GLY A 120 -7.69 -17.03 2.61
CA GLY A 120 -7.42 -18.07 1.64
C GLY A 120 -5.97 -18.51 1.59
N TRP A 121 -5.04 -17.56 1.51
CA TRP A 121 -3.64 -17.90 1.31
C TRP A 121 -2.88 -18.11 2.61
N LEU A 122 -3.00 -17.20 3.56
CA LEU A 122 -2.17 -17.20 4.77
C LEU A 122 -2.34 -18.47 5.61
N PRO A 123 -3.57 -18.99 5.86
CA PRO A 123 -3.75 -20.19 6.67
C PRO A 123 -3.08 -21.44 6.07
N GLN A 124 -2.94 -21.49 4.76
CA GLN A 124 -2.36 -22.63 4.05
C GLN A 124 -0.88 -22.47 3.75
N SER A 125 -0.34 -21.28 3.95
CA SER A 125 1.03 -20.93 3.55
C SER A 125 2.09 -21.46 4.49
N GLY A 126 1.74 -21.75 5.73
CA GLY A 126 2.72 -22.04 6.78
C GLY A 126 3.51 -20.82 7.25
N ARG A 127 3.12 -19.63 6.82
CA ARG A 127 3.80 -18.38 7.16
C ARG A 127 2.98 -17.58 8.16
N GLU A 128 3.62 -16.67 8.85
CA GLU A 128 3.00 -15.77 9.81
C GLU A 128 3.30 -14.31 9.45
N PRO A 129 2.33 -13.39 9.65
CA PRO A 129 2.60 -11.98 9.45
C PRO A 129 3.62 -11.47 10.46
N ALA A 130 4.50 -10.58 10.03
CA ALA A 130 5.40 -9.86 10.92
C ALA A 130 4.68 -8.75 11.66
N ASP A 131 5.33 -8.19 12.69
CA ASP A 131 4.81 -7.04 13.44
C ASP A 131 5.05 -5.73 12.69
N VAL A 132 4.74 -5.72 11.42
CA VAL A 132 4.88 -4.58 10.52
C VAL A 132 3.53 -4.42 9.81
N PRO A 133 3.01 -3.21 9.66
CA PRO A 133 1.73 -3.02 8.99
C PRO A 133 1.72 -3.58 7.58
N LEU A 134 0.54 -3.96 7.11
CA LEU A 134 0.30 -4.18 5.70
C LEU A 134 0.71 -2.93 4.92
N ILE A 135 1.27 -3.10 3.74
CA ILE A 135 1.74 -1.98 2.92
C ILE A 135 0.95 -1.96 1.63
N HIS A 136 0.42 -0.79 1.27
CA HIS A 136 -0.07 -0.53 -0.07
C HIS A 136 1.03 0.16 -0.86
N ARG A 137 1.34 -0.36 -2.05
CA ARG A 137 2.26 0.30 -2.98
C ARG A 137 1.49 0.68 -4.23
N PHE A 138 1.47 1.98 -4.52
CA PHE A 138 0.71 2.54 -5.63
C PHE A 138 1.66 2.84 -6.77
N TYR A 139 1.26 2.51 -8.00
CA TYR A 139 2.07 2.72 -9.19
C TYR A 139 1.59 3.88 -10.04
N ASN A 140 0.35 4.32 -9.84
CA ASN A 140 -0.23 5.40 -10.63
C ASN A 140 -1.20 6.24 -9.81
N ASP A 141 -1.52 7.40 -10.37
CA ASP A 141 -2.35 8.42 -9.76
C ASP A 141 -3.80 8.23 -10.22
N PRO A 142 -4.76 8.09 -9.30
CA PRO A 142 -6.17 7.90 -9.69
C PRO A 142 -6.78 9.10 -10.41
N ASP A 143 -6.22 10.31 -10.22
CA ASP A 143 -6.73 11.51 -10.89
C ASP A 143 -6.31 11.57 -12.36
N ASN A 144 -5.25 10.87 -12.73
CA ASN A 144 -4.69 10.89 -14.09
C ASN A 144 -4.73 9.52 -14.78
N THR A 145 -5.31 8.53 -14.14
CA THR A 145 -5.34 7.14 -14.64
C THR A 145 -6.76 6.62 -14.62
N PRO A 146 -7.27 6.04 -15.71
CA PRO A 146 -8.56 5.35 -15.68
C PRO A 146 -8.57 4.27 -14.60
N GLU A 147 -9.70 4.08 -13.92
CA GLU A 147 -9.80 3.10 -12.84
C GLU A 147 -9.37 1.71 -13.26
N SER A 148 -9.71 1.29 -14.47
CA SER A 148 -9.34 -0.03 -14.99
C SER A 148 -7.83 -0.21 -15.15
N ASP A 149 -7.08 0.87 -15.23
CA ASP A 149 -5.62 0.86 -15.43
C ASP A 149 -4.84 1.08 -14.14
N LEU A 150 -5.51 1.26 -13.01
CA LEU A 150 -4.84 1.41 -11.73
C LEU A 150 -4.13 0.12 -11.36
N VAL A 151 -2.93 0.25 -10.81
CA VAL A 151 -2.12 -0.87 -10.32
C VAL A 151 -1.73 -0.58 -8.89
N THR A 152 -2.04 -1.52 -8.00
CA THR A 152 -1.74 -1.41 -6.58
C THR A 152 -1.26 -2.76 -6.06
N ASP A 153 -0.18 -2.77 -5.32
CA ASP A 153 0.27 -3.97 -4.62
C ASP A 153 -0.20 -3.96 -3.17
N LEU A 154 -0.71 -5.09 -2.73
CA LEU A 154 -0.81 -5.42 -1.31
C LEU A 154 0.45 -6.16 -0.91
N LEU A 155 1.16 -5.67 0.09
CA LEU A 155 2.38 -6.28 0.59
C LEU A 155 2.19 -6.61 2.07
N LEU A 156 2.17 -7.90 2.37
CA LEU A 156 2.08 -8.39 3.75
C LEU A 156 3.47 -8.82 4.22
N PRO A 157 4.12 -8.05 5.10
CA PRO A 157 5.40 -8.47 5.66
C PRO A 157 5.24 -9.77 6.45
N LEU A 158 6.19 -10.69 6.26
CA LEU A 158 6.15 -12.01 6.85
C LEU A 158 7.29 -12.20 7.84
N ARG A 159 7.01 -12.97 8.89
CA ARG A 159 8.06 -13.41 9.80
C ARG A 159 9.00 -14.39 9.11
N VAL A 160 10.22 -14.27 9.49
CA VAL A 160 11.28 -15.17 9.01
C VAL A 160 11.14 -16.55 9.67
#